data_1732c9025c96ac92b6b060da4e0b5cf3
#
_entry.id   1732c9025c96ac92b6b060da4e0b5cf3
#
_cell.length_a   1.000
_cell.length_b   1.000
_cell.length_c   1.000
_cell.angle_alpha   90.00
_cell.angle_beta   90.00
_cell.angle_gamma   90.00
#
_symmetry.space_group_name_H-M   'P 1'
#
loop_
_entity.id
_entity.type
_entity.pdbx_description
1 polymer ?
#
loop_
_entity_poly.entity_id
_entity_poly.type
_entity_poly.pdbx_seq_one_letter_code
_entity_poly.pdbx_strand_id
1 'polypeptide(L)'
;MSMVATVAGAQEISGDPAAGEKVFNKCKACHVADEAKNKVGPHLVGVIGRTAGTVEDFRYSSAMVEAGEGGLVWDVPSLSEYLAKPRDKVKGTKMAFAGLKKEDEIADVIAYLNEHPAE
;
A
#
# COMPACT_ATOMS: atom_id res chain seq x y z
N MET A 1 -2.73 33.78 -15.97
CA MET A 1 -3.05 33.21 -14.76
C MET A 1 -2.80 31.74 -14.75
N SER A 2 -2.04 31.35 -13.89
CA SER A 2 -1.69 30.00 -13.88
C SER A 2 -2.73 29.21 -13.18
N MET A 3 -3.08 28.16 -13.78
CA MET A 3 -3.94 27.25 -13.20
C MET A 3 -3.13 26.31 -12.43
N VAL A 4 -3.34 26.31 -11.22
CA VAL A 4 -2.72 25.32 -10.40
C VAL A 4 -3.34 24.01 -10.79
N ALA A 5 -2.56 23.17 -11.37
CA ALA A 5 -3.02 21.88 -11.65
C ALA A 5 -3.26 21.20 -10.35
N THR A 6 -4.48 21.14 -9.97
CA THR A 6 -4.82 20.31 -8.88
C THR A 6 -4.70 18.93 -9.37
N VAL A 7 -3.81 18.22 -8.83
CA VAL A 7 -3.70 16.83 -9.17
C VAL A 7 -4.88 16.16 -8.55
N ALA A 8 -5.85 15.88 -9.34
CA ALA A 8 -7.01 15.18 -8.87
C ALA A 8 -6.54 13.88 -8.28
N GLY A 9 -6.96 13.57 -7.10
CA GLY A 9 -6.51 12.39 -6.42
C GLY A 9 -5.11 12.52 -5.89
N ALA A 10 -4.62 13.75 -5.78
CA ALA A 10 -3.31 13.96 -5.18
C ALA A 10 -3.25 13.27 -3.85
N GLN A 11 -2.21 12.48 -3.68
CA GLN A 11 -2.02 11.75 -2.46
C GLN A 11 -1.51 12.73 -1.43
N GLU A 12 -2.27 12.93 -0.38
CA GLU A 12 -1.77 13.73 0.72
C GLU A 12 -1.01 12.82 1.65
N ILE A 13 0.29 12.94 1.60
CA ILE A 13 1.16 12.14 2.44
C ILE A 13 1.53 13.00 3.63
N SER A 14 0.92 12.74 4.76
CA SER A 14 1.09 13.59 5.93
C SER A 14 1.91 12.96 7.03
N GLY A 15 2.30 11.70 6.89
CA GLY A 15 3.03 11.01 7.94
C GLY A 15 4.51 11.29 7.93
N ASP A 16 5.20 10.72 8.91
CA ASP A 16 6.65 10.82 9.06
C ASP A 16 7.29 9.55 8.51
N PRO A 17 8.06 9.63 7.42
CA PRO A 17 8.65 8.41 6.85
C PRO A 17 9.63 7.72 7.79
N ALA A 18 10.35 8.44 8.63
CA ALA A 18 11.27 7.82 9.58
C ALA A 18 10.50 6.99 10.61
N ALA A 19 9.39 7.51 11.10
CA ALA A 19 8.53 6.74 12.00
C ALA A 19 7.87 5.58 11.24
N GLY A 20 7.53 5.79 9.97
CA GLY A 20 6.95 4.76 9.14
C GLY A 20 7.87 3.58 8.90
N GLU A 21 9.16 3.84 8.80
CA GLU A 21 10.14 2.76 8.67
C GLU A 21 10.06 1.83 9.88
N LYS A 22 9.86 2.39 11.07
CA LYS A 22 9.70 1.57 12.27
C LYS A 22 8.40 0.79 12.25
N VAL A 23 7.32 1.41 11.78
CA VAL A 23 6.05 0.70 11.62
C VAL A 23 6.21 -0.44 10.62
N PHE A 24 6.99 -0.22 9.56
CA PHE A 24 7.22 -1.22 8.53
C PHE A 24 7.90 -2.48 9.06
N ASN A 25 8.54 -2.41 10.22
CA ASN A 25 9.10 -3.60 10.85
C ASN A 25 8.06 -4.70 11.04
N LYS A 26 6.80 -4.33 11.15
CA LYS A 26 5.70 -5.30 11.25
C LYS A 26 5.39 -5.95 9.90
N CYS A 27 5.94 -5.43 8.81
CA CYS A 27 5.65 -5.89 7.45
C CYS A 27 6.82 -6.62 6.82
N LYS A 28 8.01 -6.48 7.39
CA LYS A 28 9.25 -6.99 6.79
C LYS A 28 9.32 -8.49 6.66
N ALA A 29 8.58 -9.21 7.48
CA ALA A 29 8.58 -10.67 7.39
C ALA A 29 8.03 -11.13 6.05
N CYS A 30 7.17 -10.34 5.43
CA CYS A 30 6.46 -10.73 4.22
C CYS A 30 6.73 -9.81 3.03
N HIS A 31 7.20 -8.59 3.26
CA HIS A 31 7.32 -7.60 2.19
C HIS A 31 8.68 -6.94 2.15
N VAL A 32 9.10 -6.59 0.93
CA VAL A 32 10.28 -5.74 0.70
C VAL A 32 9.78 -4.46 0.05
N ALA A 33 10.19 -3.31 0.57
CA ALA A 33 9.73 -2.02 0.05
C ALA A 33 10.77 -1.29 -0.80
N ASP A 34 12.04 -1.63 -0.66
CA ASP A 34 13.13 -0.92 -1.34
C ASP A 34 13.71 -1.69 -2.53
N GLU A 35 13.20 -2.88 -2.82
CA GLU A 35 13.62 -3.67 -3.96
C GLU A 35 12.40 -4.36 -4.53
N ALA A 36 12.40 -4.56 -5.84
CA ALA A 36 11.30 -5.26 -6.52
C ALA A 36 11.49 -6.78 -6.35
N LYS A 37 11.45 -7.23 -5.10
CA LYS A 37 11.67 -8.62 -4.75
C LYS A 37 10.49 -9.14 -3.94
N ASN A 38 9.82 -10.14 -4.47
CA ASN A 38 8.68 -10.76 -3.79
C ASN A 38 9.15 -11.73 -2.72
N LYS A 39 8.41 -11.80 -1.64
CA LYS A 39 8.63 -12.75 -0.56
C LYS A 39 7.31 -13.48 -0.32
N VAL A 40 6.89 -13.60 0.93
CA VAL A 40 5.57 -14.16 1.24
C VAL A 40 4.49 -13.25 0.65
N GLY A 41 4.70 -11.93 0.70
CA GLY A 41 3.84 -10.97 0.03
C GLY A 41 4.55 -10.34 -1.17
N PRO A 42 3.83 -9.59 -2.00
CA PRO A 42 4.45 -8.92 -3.13
C PRO A 42 5.32 -7.77 -2.66
N HIS A 43 6.29 -7.37 -3.48
CA HIS A 43 7.09 -6.21 -3.14
C HIS A 43 6.22 -4.98 -3.12
N LEU A 44 6.64 -3.97 -2.39
CA LEU A 44 5.87 -2.74 -2.22
C LEU A 44 6.49 -1.54 -2.93
N VAL A 45 7.48 -1.77 -3.80
CA VAL A 45 8.05 -0.69 -4.61
C VAL A 45 6.95 -0.15 -5.52
N GLY A 46 6.72 1.15 -5.44
CA GLY A 46 5.69 1.78 -6.27
C GLY A 46 4.27 1.43 -5.88
N VAL A 47 4.05 0.96 -4.65
CA VAL A 47 2.71 0.53 -4.25
C VAL A 47 1.70 1.69 -4.24
N ILE A 48 2.14 2.90 -3.91
CA ILE A 48 1.25 4.06 -3.93
C ILE A 48 0.87 4.34 -5.38
N GLY A 49 -0.39 4.20 -5.71
CA GLY A 49 -0.89 4.40 -7.07
C GLY A 49 -0.91 3.15 -7.93
N ARG A 50 -0.48 2.01 -7.39
CA ARG A 50 -0.46 0.75 -8.13
C ARG A 50 -1.82 0.07 -8.10
N THR A 51 -2.23 -0.49 -9.21
CA THR A 51 -3.45 -1.30 -9.24
C THR A 51 -3.24 -2.56 -8.40
N ALA A 52 -4.23 -2.91 -7.60
CA ALA A 52 -4.15 -4.08 -6.75
C ALA A 52 -4.01 -5.35 -7.59
N GLY A 53 -3.26 -6.31 -7.08
CA GLY A 53 -3.16 -7.62 -7.69
C GLY A 53 -2.34 -7.68 -8.96
N THR A 54 -1.40 -6.76 -9.19
CA THR A 54 -0.71 -6.66 -10.47
C THR A 54 0.80 -6.85 -10.46
N VAL A 55 1.41 -7.16 -9.33
CA VAL A 55 2.85 -7.41 -9.31
C VAL A 55 3.15 -8.70 -10.06
N GLU A 56 4.14 -8.63 -10.97
CA GLU A 56 4.53 -9.79 -11.75
C GLU A 56 5.13 -10.86 -10.88
N ASP A 57 4.92 -12.11 -11.27
CA ASP A 57 5.50 -13.29 -10.62
C ASP A 57 5.07 -13.45 -9.17
N PHE A 58 3.98 -12.81 -8.76
CA PHE A 58 3.42 -13.03 -7.44
C PHE A 58 2.03 -13.64 -7.57
N ARG A 59 1.78 -14.67 -6.78
CA ARG A 59 0.47 -15.33 -6.79
C ARG A 59 -0.44 -14.70 -5.73
N TYR A 60 -1.35 -13.87 -6.19
CA TYR A 60 -2.34 -13.23 -5.32
C TYR A 60 -3.51 -14.17 -5.03
N SER A 61 -4.29 -13.81 -4.00
CA SER A 61 -5.59 -14.43 -3.81
C SER A 61 -6.53 -14.03 -4.97
N SER A 62 -7.52 -14.86 -5.24
CA SER A 62 -8.53 -14.50 -6.24
C SER A 62 -9.21 -13.20 -5.88
N ALA A 63 -9.46 -12.99 -4.58
CA ALA A 63 -10.11 -11.77 -4.12
C ALA A 63 -9.29 -10.54 -4.46
N MET A 64 -7.97 -10.60 -4.31
CA MET A 64 -7.12 -9.46 -4.61
C MET A 64 -7.08 -9.18 -6.11
N VAL A 65 -6.99 -10.23 -6.93
CA VAL A 65 -7.00 -10.06 -8.38
C VAL A 65 -8.32 -9.44 -8.83
N GLU A 66 -9.43 -9.95 -8.31
CA GLU A 66 -10.74 -9.42 -8.66
C GLU A 66 -10.91 -7.98 -8.22
N ALA A 67 -10.36 -7.63 -7.05
CA ALA A 67 -10.44 -6.25 -6.57
C ALA A 67 -9.71 -5.31 -7.53
N GLY A 68 -8.54 -5.71 -8.01
CA GLY A 68 -7.79 -4.92 -8.97
C GLY A 68 -8.51 -4.81 -10.31
N GLU A 69 -9.08 -5.90 -10.77
CA GLU A 69 -9.85 -5.90 -12.02
C GLU A 69 -11.08 -5.00 -11.90
N GLY A 70 -11.64 -4.90 -10.71
CA GLY A 70 -12.77 -4.02 -10.43
C GLY A 70 -12.38 -2.56 -10.22
N GLY A 71 -11.11 -2.23 -10.30
CA GLY A 71 -10.67 -0.85 -10.24
C GLY A 71 -9.97 -0.43 -8.97
N LEU A 72 -9.64 -1.36 -8.07
CA LEU A 72 -8.97 -0.98 -6.83
C LEU A 72 -7.53 -0.56 -7.13
N VAL A 73 -7.22 0.67 -6.78
CA VAL A 73 -5.88 1.24 -6.89
C VAL A 73 -5.43 1.59 -5.48
N TRP A 74 -4.18 1.35 -5.18
CA TRP A 74 -3.63 1.66 -3.86
C TRP A 74 -3.31 3.15 -3.75
N ASP A 75 -4.34 3.99 -3.84
CA ASP A 75 -4.20 5.40 -3.50
C ASP A 75 -4.17 5.50 -1.97
N VAL A 76 -3.89 6.70 -1.46
CA VAL A 76 -3.74 6.85 0.00
C VAL A 76 -5.00 6.44 0.75
N PRO A 77 -6.21 6.89 0.36
CA PRO A 77 -7.40 6.46 1.08
C PRO A 77 -7.62 4.94 1.06
N SER A 78 -7.45 4.31 -0.10
CA SER A 78 -7.68 2.86 -0.22
C SER A 78 -6.65 2.08 0.58
N LEU A 79 -5.39 2.49 0.50
CA LEU A 79 -4.33 1.82 1.24
C LEU A 79 -4.52 2.01 2.74
N SER A 80 -4.97 3.19 3.16
CA SER A 80 -5.25 3.45 4.57
C SER A 80 -6.34 2.52 5.10
N GLU A 81 -7.40 2.33 4.32
CA GLU A 81 -8.48 1.43 4.70
C GLU A 81 -8.00 -0.01 4.79
N TYR A 82 -7.19 -0.42 3.81
CA TYR A 82 -6.67 -1.79 3.80
C TYR A 82 -5.74 -2.04 4.98
N LEU A 83 -4.85 -1.09 5.28
CA LEU A 83 -3.92 -1.26 6.39
C LEU A 83 -4.64 -1.28 7.74
N ALA A 84 -5.75 -0.56 7.84
CA ALA A 84 -6.54 -0.57 9.08
C ALA A 84 -7.26 -1.90 9.27
N LYS A 85 -7.85 -2.43 8.21
CA LYS A 85 -8.64 -3.66 8.27
C LYS A 85 -8.54 -4.40 6.95
N PRO A 86 -7.45 -5.16 6.76
CA PRO A 86 -7.22 -5.80 5.45
C PRO A 86 -8.38 -6.68 4.99
N ARG A 87 -8.95 -7.48 5.89
CA ARG A 87 -10.01 -8.40 5.50
C ARG A 87 -11.33 -7.71 5.21
N ASP A 88 -11.54 -6.53 5.77
CA ASP A 88 -12.75 -5.77 5.48
C ASP A 88 -12.64 -5.10 4.12
N LYS A 89 -11.45 -4.61 3.76
CA LYS A 89 -11.24 -3.94 2.48
C LYS A 89 -11.22 -4.92 1.33
N VAL A 90 -10.53 -6.06 1.53
CA VAL A 90 -10.47 -7.12 0.51
C VAL A 90 -10.81 -8.42 1.20
N LYS A 91 -12.06 -8.81 1.13
CA LYS A 91 -12.50 -10.08 1.72
C LYS A 91 -11.83 -11.21 0.96
N GLY A 92 -11.20 -12.11 1.69
CA GLY A 92 -10.47 -13.19 1.07
C GLY A 92 -9.00 -12.89 0.80
N THR A 93 -8.49 -11.74 1.27
CA THR A 93 -7.06 -11.46 1.15
C THR A 93 -6.25 -12.53 1.87
N LYS A 94 -5.10 -12.87 1.28
CA LYS A 94 -4.19 -13.83 1.90
C LYS A 94 -3.31 -13.20 2.98
N MET A 95 -3.32 -11.89 3.08
CA MET A 95 -2.47 -11.21 4.06
C MET A 95 -2.98 -11.50 5.46
N ALA A 96 -2.14 -12.15 6.26
CA ALA A 96 -2.50 -12.58 7.60
C ALA A 96 -2.18 -11.52 8.64
N PHE A 97 -2.48 -10.27 8.35
CA PHE A 97 -2.19 -9.14 9.21
C PHE A 97 -3.51 -8.57 9.73
N ALA A 98 -3.61 -8.38 11.03
CA ALA A 98 -4.86 -7.93 11.62
C ALA A 98 -5.18 -6.47 11.35
N GLY A 99 -4.17 -5.68 11.02
CA GLY A 99 -4.35 -4.27 10.74
C GLY A 99 -3.62 -3.38 11.73
N LEU A 100 -3.39 -2.15 11.30
CA LEU A 100 -2.82 -1.11 12.17
C LEU A 100 -3.97 -0.38 12.84
N LYS A 101 -3.87 -0.19 14.14
CA LYS A 101 -4.99 0.40 14.90
C LYS A 101 -4.87 1.90 15.07
N LYS A 102 -3.68 2.47 14.84
CA LYS A 102 -3.45 3.90 15.05
C LYS A 102 -3.35 4.61 13.72
N GLU A 103 -4.11 5.69 13.57
CA GLU A 103 -4.11 6.44 12.33
C GLU A 103 -2.75 7.04 12.01
N ASP A 104 -1.99 7.47 13.04
CA ASP A 104 -0.67 8.00 12.81
C ASP A 104 0.30 6.94 12.30
N GLU A 105 0.17 5.71 12.77
CA GLU A 105 1.01 4.62 12.24
C GLU A 105 0.71 4.36 10.78
N ILE A 106 -0.56 4.42 10.39
CA ILE A 106 -0.96 4.23 9.01
C ILE A 106 -0.37 5.35 8.15
N ALA A 107 -0.52 6.59 8.58
CA ALA A 107 0.01 7.74 7.84
C ALA A 107 1.53 7.65 7.72
N ASP A 108 2.19 7.25 8.79
CA ASP A 108 3.65 7.17 8.80
C ASP A 108 4.17 6.09 7.87
N VAL A 109 3.57 4.90 7.87
CA VAL A 109 4.04 3.82 7.00
C VAL A 109 3.75 4.14 5.54
N ILE A 110 2.65 4.82 5.25
CA ILE A 110 2.38 5.26 3.88
C ILE A 110 3.43 6.27 3.43
N ALA A 111 3.84 7.19 4.32
CA ALA A 111 4.89 8.13 3.99
C ALA A 111 6.21 7.41 3.69
N TYR A 112 6.52 6.37 4.45
CA TYR A 112 7.70 5.56 4.20
C TYR A 112 7.61 4.86 2.83
N LEU A 113 6.46 4.25 2.54
CA LEU A 113 6.28 3.56 1.26
C LEU A 113 6.36 4.54 0.08
N ASN A 114 5.93 5.77 0.29
CA ASN A 114 5.97 6.78 -0.75
C ASN A 114 7.41 7.18 -1.12
N GLU A 115 8.39 6.86 -0.30
CA GLU A 115 9.80 7.11 -0.60
C GLU A 115 10.37 6.08 -1.58
N HIS A 116 9.61 5.05 -1.92
CA HIS A 116 10.04 3.99 -2.82
C HIS A 116 9.11 3.89 -4.01
N PRO A 117 9.07 4.93 -4.86
CA PRO A 117 8.17 4.92 -6.01
C PRO A 117 8.64 3.95 -7.08
N ALA A 118 7.75 3.61 -7.98
CA ALA A 118 8.11 2.82 -9.14
C ALA A 118 9.10 3.60 -9.98
N GLU A 119 10.07 2.90 -10.54
CA GLU A 119 11.09 3.53 -11.38
C GLU A 119 10.63 3.74 -12.79
#